data_415c8d0d9f5d0f5853fe5d5347c5ce1a
#
_entry.id   415c8d0d9f5d0f5853fe5d5347c5ce1a
#
_cell.length_a   1.000
_cell.length_b   1.000
_cell.length_c   1.000
_cell.angle_alpha   90.00
_cell.angle_beta   90.00
_cell.angle_gamma   90.00
#
_symmetry.space_group_name_H-M   'P 1'
#
loop_
_entity.id
_entity.type
_entity.pdbx_description
1 polymer ?
#
loop_
_entity_poly.entity_id
_entity_poly.type
_entity_poly.pdbx_seq_one_letter_code
_entity_poly.pdbx_strand_id
1 'polypeptide(L)'
;EKVTVTARRMPNKVTSAVPIQTLSQQDISRLGIQNMADAVRRFAGANVKDYGGIGGLKTVSVRNIGAAHTAVSYDGVVVSNSQAGQIDIGRFSLDNVSTLSLAIGQTENMLQSARLYASAGVLSIETEKPHFDEGRSAAFQARISSGSFGYVTPTLRWWQKIGNRTRLALNA
;
A
#
# COMPACT_ATOMS: atom_id res chain seq x y z
N GLU A 1 33.42 15.86 20.15
CA GLU A 1 32.37 15.76 19.10
C GLU A 1 31.86 14.34 19.05
N LYS A 2 30.60 14.12 19.45
CA LYS A 2 30.00 12.78 19.45
C LYS A 2 29.31 12.58 18.10
N VAL A 3 29.86 11.77 17.24
CA VAL A 3 29.24 11.38 15.97
C VAL A 3 28.28 10.23 16.25
N THR A 4 26.98 10.48 16.19
CA THR A 4 25.95 9.44 16.32
C THR A 4 25.61 8.94 14.92
N VAL A 5 26.08 7.75 14.56
CA VAL A 5 25.69 7.08 13.30
C VAL A 5 24.38 6.35 13.52
N THR A 6 23.31 6.88 12.96
CA THR A 6 21.99 6.22 12.99
C THR A 6 21.83 5.39 11.71
N ALA A 7 22.09 4.10 11.79
CA ALA A 7 21.78 3.20 10.68
C ALA A 7 20.27 2.90 10.67
N ARG A 8 19.57 3.36 9.64
CA ARG A 8 18.18 2.96 9.39
C ARG A 8 18.19 1.51 8.93
N ARG A 9 17.71 0.60 9.76
CA ARG A 9 17.57 -0.81 9.38
C ARG A 9 16.60 -0.89 8.20
N MET A 10 17.13 -1.14 7.00
CA MET A 10 16.28 -1.47 5.87
C MET A 10 15.53 -2.77 6.21
N PRO A 11 14.20 -2.85 5.96
CA PRO A 11 13.51 -4.12 6.12
C PRO A 11 14.24 -5.18 5.28
N ASN A 12 14.52 -6.31 5.90
CA ASN A 12 15.29 -7.40 5.30
C ASN A 12 14.65 -7.84 3.98
N LYS A 13 15.12 -7.33 2.86
CA LYS A 13 14.76 -7.82 1.52
C LYS A 13 15.28 -9.23 1.22
N VAL A 14 16.12 -9.79 2.08
CA VAL A 14 16.95 -10.95 1.78
C VAL A 14 16.52 -12.23 2.52
N THR A 15 15.54 -12.17 3.42
CA THR A 15 15.13 -13.34 4.22
C THR A 15 13.85 -14.03 3.76
N SER A 16 13.25 -13.61 2.66
CA SER A 16 12.09 -14.30 2.11
C SER A 16 12.54 -15.21 0.97
N ALA A 17 12.23 -16.49 1.06
CA ALA A 17 12.42 -17.45 -0.04
C ALA A 17 11.52 -17.12 -1.25
N VAL A 18 10.58 -16.19 -1.08
CA VAL A 18 9.62 -15.75 -2.08
C VAL A 18 10.04 -14.39 -2.64
N PRO A 19 9.99 -14.19 -3.96
CA PRO A 19 10.24 -12.88 -4.57
C PRO A 19 9.25 -11.85 -4.06
N ILE A 20 9.71 -10.88 -3.28
CA ILE A 20 8.91 -9.74 -2.82
C ILE A 20 9.43 -8.49 -3.52
N GLN A 21 8.55 -7.82 -4.23
CA GLN A 21 8.81 -6.52 -4.84
C GLN A 21 8.15 -5.45 -3.99
N THR A 22 8.83 -4.34 -3.74
CA THR A 22 8.32 -3.26 -2.88
C THR A 22 8.47 -1.92 -3.56
N LEU A 23 7.46 -1.05 -3.40
CA LEU A 23 7.49 0.36 -3.71
C LEU A 23 7.25 1.15 -2.43
N SER A 24 8.19 1.97 -2.05
CA SER A 24 8.04 2.89 -0.93
C SER A 24 7.28 4.15 -1.35
N GLN A 25 6.78 4.91 -0.38
CA GLN A 25 6.17 6.22 -0.65
C GLN A 25 7.13 7.16 -1.40
N GLN A 26 8.43 7.08 -1.11
CA GLN A 26 9.44 7.86 -1.81
C GLN A 26 9.55 7.45 -3.29
N ASP A 27 9.51 6.14 -3.58
CA ASP A 27 9.53 5.64 -4.95
C ASP A 27 8.28 6.07 -5.72
N ILE A 28 7.10 5.97 -5.08
CA ILE A 28 5.81 6.40 -5.65
C ILE A 28 5.87 7.89 -6.02
N SER A 29 6.35 8.73 -5.10
CA SER A 29 6.47 10.18 -5.34
C SER A 29 7.51 10.51 -6.40
N ARG A 30 8.67 9.85 -6.37
CA ARG A 30 9.77 10.06 -7.32
C ARG A 30 9.40 9.66 -8.75
N LEU A 31 8.61 8.60 -8.90
CA LEU A 31 8.14 8.10 -10.18
C LEU A 31 6.88 8.82 -10.69
N GLY A 32 6.32 9.75 -9.93
CA GLY A 32 5.12 10.50 -10.28
C GLY A 32 3.87 9.61 -10.42
N ILE A 33 3.80 8.51 -9.69
CA ILE A 33 2.69 7.57 -9.75
C ILE A 33 1.47 8.17 -9.06
N GLN A 34 0.34 8.26 -9.77
CA GLN A 34 -0.84 8.96 -9.30
C GLN A 34 -1.95 8.04 -8.79
N ASN A 35 -1.97 6.78 -9.22
CA ASN A 35 -3.02 5.84 -8.82
C ASN A 35 -2.46 4.45 -8.52
N MET A 36 -3.24 3.66 -7.79
CA MET A 36 -2.85 2.31 -7.37
C MET A 36 -2.57 1.37 -8.54
N ALA A 37 -3.34 1.48 -9.61
CA ALA A 37 -3.17 0.64 -10.79
C ALA A 37 -1.80 0.87 -11.46
N ASP A 38 -1.37 2.13 -11.57
CA ASP A 38 -0.06 2.48 -12.14
C ASP A 38 1.09 2.03 -11.24
N ALA A 39 0.90 2.08 -9.90
CA ALA A 39 1.85 1.53 -8.96
C ALA A 39 2.01 0.02 -9.15
N VAL A 40 0.91 -0.70 -9.24
CA VAL A 40 0.91 -2.17 -9.40
C VAL A 40 1.50 -2.60 -10.73
N ARG A 41 1.30 -1.83 -11.81
CA ARG A 41 1.93 -2.11 -13.12
C ARG A 41 3.45 -2.08 -13.10
N ARG A 42 4.07 -1.47 -12.08
CA ARG A 42 5.53 -1.46 -11.90
C ARG A 42 6.10 -2.78 -11.38
N PHE A 43 5.25 -3.63 -10.83
CA PHE A 43 5.69 -4.92 -10.35
C PHE A 43 5.81 -5.93 -11.51
N ALA A 44 6.95 -6.59 -11.58
CA ALA A 44 7.14 -7.65 -12.54
C ALA A 44 6.19 -8.82 -12.27
N GLY A 45 5.52 -9.30 -13.31
CA GLY A 45 4.55 -10.39 -13.19
C GLY A 45 3.16 -9.97 -12.73
N ALA A 46 2.93 -8.68 -12.45
CA ALA A 46 1.59 -8.14 -12.21
C ALA A 46 0.96 -7.67 -13.52
N ASN A 47 -0.29 -8.02 -13.71
CA ASN A 47 -1.11 -7.55 -14.82
C ASN A 47 -2.36 -6.86 -14.25
N VAL A 48 -2.58 -5.60 -14.64
CA VAL A 48 -3.75 -4.82 -14.24
C VAL A 48 -4.71 -4.73 -15.40
N LYS A 49 -5.93 -5.23 -15.21
CA LYS A 49 -7.04 -5.04 -16.13
C LYS A 49 -7.87 -3.85 -15.67
N ASP A 50 -8.10 -2.94 -16.60
CA ASP A 50 -8.92 -1.74 -16.42
C ASP A 50 -10.21 -1.89 -17.23
N TYR A 51 -11.35 -1.85 -16.56
CA TYR A 51 -12.66 -2.08 -17.16
C TYR A 51 -13.45 -0.80 -17.42
N GLY A 52 -12.84 0.38 -17.33
CA GLY A 52 -13.59 1.58 -17.60
C GLY A 52 -12.97 2.91 -17.20
N GLY A 53 -11.68 3.11 -17.31
CA GLY A 53 -11.05 4.43 -17.12
C GLY A 53 -11.23 5.02 -15.70
N ILE A 54 -11.67 6.27 -15.61
CA ILE A 54 -11.88 6.96 -14.34
C ILE A 54 -13.12 6.37 -13.64
N GLY A 55 -12.94 5.84 -12.42
CA GLY A 55 -14.03 5.20 -11.66
C GLY A 55 -14.38 3.78 -12.09
N GLY A 56 -13.76 3.24 -13.15
CA GLY A 56 -13.94 1.88 -13.58
C GLY A 56 -13.24 0.86 -12.68
N LEU A 57 -13.76 -0.36 -12.69
CA LEU A 57 -13.18 -1.49 -11.97
C LEU A 57 -11.73 -1.75 -12.45
N LYS A 58 -10.80 -1.80 -11.54
CA LYS A 58 -9.40 -2.17 -11.79
C LYS A 58 -9.02 -3.38 -10.98
N THR A 59 -8.67 -4.46 -11.67
CA THR A 59 -8.28 -5.71 -11.02
C THR A 59 -6.82 -6.05 -11.27
N VAL A 60 -6.21 -6.76 -10.35
CA VAL A 60 -4.84 -7.23 -10.46
C VAL A 60 -4.80 -8.75 -10.56
N SER A 61 -4.00 -9.25 -11.48
CA SER A 61 -3.67 -10.67 -11.57
C SER A 61 -2.14 -10.85 -11.57
N VAL A 62 -1.69 -11.88 -10.87
CA VAL A 62 -0.29 -12.25 -10.83
C VAL A 62 -0.05 -13.39 -11.82
N ARG A 63 0.99 -13.28 -12.65
CA ARG A 63 1.34 -14.27 -13.68
C ARG A 63 0.17 -14.67 -14.57
N ASN A 64 -0.78 -13.77 -14.75
CA ASN A 64 -1.99 -13.96 -15.57
C ASN A 64 -2.89 -15.14 -15.16
N ILE A 65 -2.80 -15.62 -13.91
CA ILE A 65 -3.60 -16.74 -13.38
C ILE A 65 -5.06 -16.32 -13.13
N GLY A 66 -5.31 -15.02 -13.06
CA GLY A 66 -6.63 -14.43 -12.84
C GLY A 66 -6.71 -13.64 -11.54
N ALA A 67 -7.57 -12.62 -11.54
CA ALA A 67 -7.69 -11.70 -10.41
C ALA A 67 -8.29 -12.36 -9.15
N ALA A 68 -9.10 -13.41 -9.31
CA ALA A 68 -9.66 -14.16 -8.19
C ALA A 68 -8.60 -14.92 -7.36
N HIS A 69 -7.43 -15.19 -7.96
CA HIS A 69 -6.32 -15.87 -7.32
C HIS A 69 -5.25 -14.93 -6.76
N THR A 70 -5.47 -13.63 -6.85
CA THR A 70 -4.60 -12.61 -6.25
C THR A 70 -5.27 -12.03 -5.03
N ALA A 71 -4.66 -12.22 -3.88
CA ALA A 71 -5.18 -11.63 -2.65
C ALA A 71 -4.69 -10.20 -2.47
N VAL A 72 -5.51 -9.38 -1.83
CA VAL A 72 -5.17 -8.01 -1.43
C VAL A 72 -5.27 -7.92 0.08
N SER A 73 -4.23 -7.39 0.69
CA SER A 73 -4.16 -7.10 2.12
C SER A 73 -4.01 -5.59 2.34
N TYR A 74 -4.78 -5.05 3.25
CA TYR A 74 -4.70 -3.65 3.66
C TYR A 74 -4.38 -3.60 5.16
N ASP A 75 -3.21 -3.09 5.51
CA ASP A 75 -2.66 -3.09 6.89
C ASP A 75 -2.73 -4.47 7.58
N GLY A 76 -2.44 -5.53 6.81
CA GLY A 76 -2.48 -6.90 7.31
C GLY A 76 -3.87 -7.55 7.31
N VAL A 77 -4.93 -6.78 7.02
CA VAL A 77 -6.29 -7.30 6.92
C VAL A 77 -6.60 -7.70 5.47
N VAL A 78 -7.11 -8.92 5.29
CA VAL A 78 -7.50 -9.39 3.96
C VAL A 78 -8.73 -8.64 3.47
N VAL A 79 -8.60 -7.98 2.33
CA VAL A 79 -9.75 -7.42 1.63
C VAL A 79 -10.37 -8.49 0.75
N SER A 80 -11.66 -8.67 0.85
CA SER A 80 -12.39 -9.65 0.05
C SER A 80 -13.68 -9.07 -0.53
N ASN A 81 -14.01 -9.54 -1.73
CA ASN A 81 -15.30 -9.30 -2.34
C ASN A 81 -15.99 -10.67 -2.48
N SER A 82 -17.02 -10.89 -1.66
CA SER A 82 -17.75 -12.18 -1.63
C SER A 82 -18.59 -12.43 -2.89
N GLN A 83 -18.96 -11.37 -3.61
CA GLN A 83 -19.81 -11.47 -4.79
C GLN A 83 -19.02 -11.81 -6.06
N ALA A 84 -17.90 -11.10 -6.32
CA ALA A 84 -17.14 -11.25 -7.56
C ALA A 84 -15.82 -12.00 -7.39
N GLY A 85 -15.38 -12.23 -6.16
CA GLY A 85 -14.06 -12.82 -5.87
C GLY A 85 -12.86 -11.97 -6.29
N GLN A 86 -13.10 -10.83 -6.94
CA GLN A 86 -12.09 -9.92 -7.47
C GLN A 86 -12.11 -8.62 -6.66
N ILE A 87 -10.95 -8.05 -6.41
CA ILE A 87 -10.81 -6.81 -5.67
C ILE A 87 -10.54 -5.67 -6.64
N ASP A 88 -11.31 -4.59 -6.48
CA ASP A 88 -11.08 -3.33 -7.16
C ASP A 88 -9.95 -2.58 -6.47
N ILE A 89 -8.77 -2.61 -7.09
CA ILE A 89 -7.61 -1.88 -6.57
C ILE A 89 -7.70 -0.37 -6.81
N GLY A 90 -8.56 0.08 -7.69
CA GLY A 90 -8.79 1.51 -7.95
C GLY A 90 -9.42 2.27 -6.78
N ARG A 91 -10.01 1.54 -5.82
CA ARG A 91 -10.59 2.12 -4.60
C ARG A 91 -9.56 2.56 -3.55
N PHE A 92 -8.34 2.06 -3.65
CA PHE A 92 -7.30 2.41 -2.69
C PHE A 92 -6.56 3.64 -3.14
N SER A 93 -6.59 4.70 -2.32
CA SER A 93 -5.75 5.88 -2.54
C SER A 93 -4.30 5.57 -2.23
N LEU A 94 -3.38 6.13 -3.03
CA LEU A 94 -1.94 6.09 -2.75
C LEU A 94 -1.49 7.13 -1.73
N ASP A 95 -2.34 8.09 -1.39
CA ASP A 95 -1.93 9.25 -0.61
C ASP A 95 -1.41 8.89 0.78
N ASN A 96 -1.98 7.86 1.40
CA ASN A 96 -1.59 7.41 2.74
C ASN A 96 -0.77 6.11 2.74
N VAL A 97 -0.34 5.63 1.57
CA VAL A 97 0.45 4.40 1.47
C VAL A 97 1.90 4.67 1.82
N SER A 98 2.42 3.95 2.80
CA SER A 98 3.84 3.96 3.14
C SER A 98 4.64 2.98 2.30
N THR A 99 4.07 1.80 2.10
CA THR A 99 4.70 0.72 1.35
C THR A 99 3.65 -0.10 0.60
N LEU A 100 3.89 -0.31 -0.67
CA LEU A 100 3.16 -1.24 -1.49
C LEU A 100 4.07 -2.40 -1.81
N SER A 101 3.64 -3.63 -1.55
CA SER A 101 4.45 -4.81 -1.84
C SER A 101 3.65 -5.89 -2.57
N LEU A 102 4.32 -6.59 -3.46
CA LEU A 102 3.80 -7.76 -4.17
C LEU A 102 4.67 -8.96 -3.86
N ALA A 103 4.10 -9.93 -3.17
CA ALA A 103 4.69 -11.25 -2.97
C ALA A 103 4.11 -12.22 -3.99
N ILE A 104 4.98 -12.98 -4.68
CA ILE A 104 4.56 -13.95 -5.69
C ILE A 104 4.83 -15.35 -5.15
N GLY A 105 3.76 -16.09 -4.84
CA GLY A 105 3.82 -17.41 -4.19
C GLY A 105 3.50 -17.33 -2.70
N GLN A 106 3.73 -18.43 -2.00
CA GLN A 106 3.46 -18.53 -0.57
C GLN A 106 4.53 -17.78 0.23
N THR A 107 4.10 -16.94 1.15
CA THR A 107 5.01 -16.25 2.07
C THR A 107 5.29 -17.12 3.30
N GLU A 108 6.45 -16.93 3.91
CA GLU A 108 6.84 -17.66 5.13
C GLU A 108 6.15 -17.14 6.41
N ASN A 109 5.28 -16.12 6.28
CA ASN A 109 4.61 -15.55 7.43
C ASN A 109 3.47 -16.45 7.91
N MET A 110 3.71 -17.23 8.96
CA MET A 110 2.73 -18.13 9.57
C MET A 110 1.51 -17.43 10.17
N LEU A 111 1.59 -16.12 10.40
CA LEU A 111 0.50 -15.33 10.96
C LEU A 111 -0.48 -14.79 9.90
N GLN A 112 -0.29 -15.17 8.64
CA GLN A 112 -1.21 -14.78 7.58
C GLN A 112 -2.49 -15.61 7.63
N SER A 113 -3.58 -14.99 7.15
CA SER A 113 -4.83 -15.74 6.96
C SER A 113 -4.67 -16.83 5.90
N ALA A 114 -5.41 -17.92 6.02
CA ALA A 114 -5.40 -19.04 5.07
C ALA A 114 -5.65 -18.57 3.63
N ARG A 115 -6.46 -17.53 3.43
CA ARG A 115 -6.74 -16.95 2.11
C ARG A 115 -5.52 -16.29 1.47
N LEU A 116 -4.74 -15.55 2.24
CA LEU A 116 -3.48 -14.97 1.76
C LEU A 116 -2.47 -16.06 1.41
N TYR A 117 -2.43 -17.09 2.24
CA TYR A 117 -1.52 -18.22 2.05
C TYR A 117 -1.86 -19.05 0.80
N ALA A 118 -3.15 -19.23 0.51
CA ALA A 118 -3.63 -20.03 -0.62
C ALA A 118 -3.64 -19.27 -1.96
N SER A 119 -3.30 -17.97 -1.98
CA SER A 119 -3.32 -17.18 -3.21
C SER A 119 -2.01 -17.30 -4.00
N ALA A 120 -2.11 -17.11 -5.32
CA ALA A 120 -0.95 -17.14 -6.24
C ALA A 120 -0.01 -15.96 -6.04
N GLY A 121 -0.54 -14.87 -5.51
CA GLY A 121 0.23 -13.69 -5.11
C GLY A 121 -0.56 -12.83 -4.14
N VAL A 122 0.16 -12.06 -3.35
CA VAL A 122 -0.41 -11.16 -2.34
C VAL A 122 0.07 -9.75 -2.60
N LEU A 123 -0.89 -8.87 -2.90
CA LEU A 123 -0.66 -7.43 -2.94
C LEU A 123 -0.93 -6.87 -1.53
N SER A 124 0.12 -6.41 -0.86
CA SER A 124 0.00 -5.81 0.48
C SER A 124 0.15 -4.31 0.39
N ILE A 125 -0.82 -3.61 0.96
CA ILE A 125 -0.89 -2.16 1.06
C ILE A 125 -0.71 -1.83 2.53
N GLU A 126 0.37 -1.13 2.87
CA GLU A 126 0.64 -0.66 4.22
C GLU A 126 0.50 0.84 4.26
N THR A 127 -0.29 1.34 5.21
CA THR A 127 -0.49 2.77 5.39
C THR A 127 0.60 3.39 6.25
N GLU A 128 0.75 4.70 6.12
CA GLU A 128 1.68 5.46 6.93
C GLU A 128 1.22 5.47 8.39
N LYS A 129 2.07 4.94 9.27
CA LYS A 129 1.81 4.95 10.70
C LYS A 129 2.15 6.32 11.27
N PRO A 130 1.27 6.90 12.09
CA PRO A 130 1.53 8.21 12.67
C PRO A 130 2.81 8.18 13.50
N HIS A 131 3.72 9.09 13.15
CA HIS A 131 4.92 9.37 13.92
C HIS A 131 4.71 10.69 14.66
N PHE A 132 4.96 10.67 15.97
CA PHE A 132 4.84 11.86 16.79
C PHE A 132 6.23 12.22 17.31
N ASP A 133 6.62 13.48 17.14
CA ASP A 133 7.81 14.02 17.78
C ASP A 133 7.64 14.00 19.30
N GLU A 134 8.77 14.00 20.03
CA GLU A 134 8.76 14.02 21.47
C GLU A 134 7.97 15.24 21.99
N GLY A 135 7.00 14.98 22.88
CA GLY A 135 6.14 16.01 23.45
C GLY A 135 4.92 16.43 22.62
N ARG A 136 4.76 15.93 21.40
CA ARG A 136 3.56 16.22 20.59
C ARG A 136 2.56 15.07 20.65
N SER A 137 1.30 15.45 20.87
CA SER A 137 0.16 14.50 20.87
C SER A 137 -0.67 14.57 19.59
N ALA A 138 -0.43 15.55 18.72
CA ALA A 138 -1.12 15.72 17.45
C ALA A 138 -0.14 16.04 16.33
N ALA A 139 -0.44 15.56 15.12
CA ALA A 139 0.27 15.90 13.89
C ALA A 139 -0.75 16.15 12.78
N PHE A 140 -0.44 17.09 11.91
CA PHE A 140 -1.28 17.46 10.78
C PHE A 140 -0.44 17.53 9.52
N GLN A 141 -0.98 17.03 8.42
CA GLN A 141 -0.36 17.10 7.10
C GLN A 141 -1.40 17.52 6.07
N ALA A 142 -1.09 18.53 5.30
CA ALA A 142 -1.88 18.92 4.13
C ALA A 142 -1.04 18.74 2.87
N ARG A 143 -1.65 18.19 1.83
CA ARG A 143 -1.04 18.06 0.50
C ARG A 143 -2.04 18.54 -0.53
N ILE A 144 -1.57 19.24 -1.53
CA ILE A 144 -2.35 19.60 -2.72
C ILE A 144 -1.64 19.02 -3.93
N SER A 145 -2.30 18.17 -4.66
CA SER A 145 -1.83 17.63 -5.92
C SER A 145 -2.59 18.30 -7.06
N SER A 146 -1.87 18.78 -8.07
CA SER A 146 -2.47 19.38 -9.26
C SER A 146 -1.97 18.67 -10.51
N GLY A 147 -2.80 18.60 -11.53
CA GLY A 147 -2.50 17.91 -12.78
C GLY A 147 -3.12 18.61 -13.99
N SER A 148 -2.97 17.99 -15.14
CA SER A 148 -3.57 18.46 -16.41
C SER A 148 -5.10 18.49 -16.32
N PHE A 149 -5.73 19.28 -17.18
CA PHE A 149 -7.19 19.38 -17.29
C PHE A 149 -7.90 19.88 -16.02
N GLY A 150 -7.24 20.70 -15.21
CA GLY A 150 -7.84 21.25 -13.99
C GLY A 150 -7.97 20.24 -12.84
N TYR A 151 -7.27 19.14 -12.90
CA TYR A 151 -7.23 18.16 -11.80
C TYR A 151 -6.56 18.79 -10.58
N VAL A 152 -7.31 18.87 -9.47
CA VAL A 152 -6.80 19.33 -8.17
C VAL A 152 -7.34 18.40 -7.09
N THR A 153 -6.45 17.81 -6.33
CA THR A 153 -6.83 16.93 -5.21
C THR A 153 -6.16 17.44 -3.94
N PRO A 154 -6.92 18.07 -3.03
CA PRO A 154 -6.47 18.33 -1.68
C PRO A 154 -6.52 17.04 -0.87
N THR A 155 -5.51 16.81 -0.05
CA THR A 155 -5.48 15.69 0.91
C THR A 155 -5.14 16.25 2.27
N LEU A 156 -5.95 15.93 3.27
CA LEU A 156 -5.76 16.33 4.65
C LEU A 156 -5.59 15.10 5.51
N ARG A 157 -4.58 15.10 6.36
CA ARG A 157 -4.35 14.05 7.34
C ARG A 157 -4.18 14.65 8.71
N TRP A 158 -4.84 14.07 9.67
CA TRP A 158 -4.70 14.44 11.06
C TRP A 158 -4.51 13.20 11.91
N TRP A 159 -3.49 13.25 12.74
CA TRP A 159 -3.18 12.19 13.69
C TRP A 159 -3.23 12.74 15.09
N GLN A 160 -3.83 11.98 15.99
CA GLN A 160 -3.88 12.34 17.41
C GLN A 160 -3.57 11.11 18.27
N LYS A 161 -2.73 11.32 19.26
CA LYS A 161 -2.44 10.36 20.31
C LYS A 161 -3.44 10.58 21.47
N ILE A 162 -4.23 9.55 21.76
CA ILE A 162 -5.19 9.54 22.88
C ILE A 162 -4.64 8.62 23.96
N GLY A 163 -3.99 9.22 24.98
CA GLY A 163 -3.30 8.46 25.99
C GLY A 163 -2.06 7.73 25.48
N ASN A 164 -1.64 6.65 26.15
CA ASN A 164 -0.40 5.94 25.81
C ASN A 164 -0.58 4.80 24.80
N ARG A 165 -1.81 4.34 24.56
CA ARG A 165 -2.08 3.14 23.76
C ARG A 165 -2.91 3.39 22.49
N THR A 166 -3.65 4.48 22.42
CA THR A 166 -4.57 4.74 21.32
C THR A 166 -4.05 5.87 20.44
N ARG A 167 -4.09 5.65 19.13
CA ARG A 167 -3.77 6.65 18.11
C ARG A 167 -4.95 6.74 17.16
N LEU A 168 -5.41 7.94 16.91
CA LEU A 168 -6.45 8.24 15.93
C LEU A 168 -5.79 8.79 14.67
N ALA A 169 -6.21 8.29 13.51
CA ALA A 169 -5.80 8.81 12.21
C ALA A 169 -7.06 9.14 11.40
N LEU A 170 -7.16 10.36 10.91
CA LEU A 170 -8.20 10.81 10.01
C LEU A 170 -7.56 11.21 8.69
N ASN A 171 -8.11 10.70 7.59
CA ASN A 171 -7.69 11.02 6.22
C ASN A 171 -8.92 11.52 5.46
N ALA A 172 -8.79 12.66 4.76
CA ALA A 172 -9.83 13.25 3.93
C ALA A 172 -9.24 13.74 2.60
#